data_6bc0414b0feeca15b586365777b960de
#
_entry.id   6bc0414b0feeca15b586365777b960de
#
_cell.length_a   1.000
_cell.length_b   1.000
_cell.length_c   1.000
_cell.angle_alpha   90.00
_cell.angle_beta   90.00
_cell.angle_gamma   90.00
#
_symmetry.space_group_name_H-M   'P 1'
#
loop_
_entity.id
_entity.type
_entity.pdbx_description
1 polymer ?
#
loop_
_entity_poly.entity_id
_entity_poly.type
_entity_poly.pdbx_seq_one_letter_code
_entity_poly.pdbx_strand_id
1 'polypeptide(L)'
;MPETTADQRGILYPSRLPTFHRQPVPEALTDRVRWIWIPRWDLPAGQRDRQEVLPFPACNLVVAPDGMALHGPTTSISYRELEGRGWAVGALLRPAAAGVLCSPSLIRNSHRPLEDPDLGAAVADAMADTNTMRGGQRAASALADWVAQHTGPSQAMALIANKMEDVVASDRSVLRVDQLARHLDLSVRSLQRLCEKYIGLPPLAVIRRYRLQEAAQRLREDSSVTVAQVAAELDYADHAHLTADFRRVLGLSPSQYRQQTISDRQALSDR
;
A
#
# COMPACT_ATOMS: atom_id res chain seq x y z
N MET A 1 -3.46 -25.92 9.39
CA MET A 1 -3.56 -24.48 9.61
C MET A 1 -3.88 -23.87 8.25
N PRO A 2 -5.02 -23.19 8.02
CA PRO A 2 -5.23 -22.50 6.74
C PRO A 2 -4.14 -21.42 6.61
N GLU A 3 -3.40 -21.44 5.52
CA GLU A 3 -2.52 -20.34 5.12
C GLU A 3 -3.37 -19.06 5.11
N THR A 4 -3.02 -18.14 5.99
CA THR A 4 -3.62 -16.80 6.00
C THR A 4 -3.32 -16.19 4.65
N THR A 5 -4.32 -16.07 3.80
CA THR A 5 -4.19 -15.44 2.49
C THR A 5 -3.53 -14.08 2.70
N ALA A 6 -2.29 -13.94 2.27
CA ALA A 6 -1.51 -12.72 2.50
C ALA A 6 -2.30 -11.53 1.96
N ASP A 7 -2.53 -10.53 2.79
CA ASP A 7 -3.24 -9.30 2.40
C ASP A 7 -2.54 -8.67 1.17
N GLN A 8 -3.15 -8.80 -0.01
CA GLN A 8 -2.61 -8.32 -1.29
C GLN A 8 -3.11 -6.92 -1.65
N ARG A 9 -3.73 -6.20 -0.71
CA ARG A 9 -4.12 -4.81 -0.92
C ARG A 9 -2.91 -3.93 -1.27
N GLY A 10 -3.09 -2.98 -2.16
CA GLY A 10 -2.03 -2.07 -2.60
C GLY A 10 -1.24 -2.54 -3.84
N ILE A 11 -1.44 -3.77 -4.31
CA ILE A 11 -0.87 -4.27 -5.56
C ILE A 11 -2.01 -4.50 -6.55
N LEU A 12 -1.93 -3.86 -7.72
CA LEU A 12 -3.00 -3.97 -8.71
C LEU A 12 -2.95 -5.33 -9.44
N TYR A 13 -1.77 -5.73 -9.88
CA TYR A 13 -1.53 -6.97 -10.62
C TYR A 13 -0.37 -7.76 -10.00
N PRO A 14 -0.57 -8.46 -8.87
CA PRO A 14 0.50 -9.19 -8.19
C PRO A 14 1.09 -10.31 -9.07
N SER A 15 0.33 -10.82 -10.05
CA SER A 15 0.80 -11.83 -10.99
C SER A 15 1.85 -11.35 -11.99
N ARG A 16 1.97 -10.03 -12.21
CA ARG A 16 2.98 -9.44 -13.09
C ARG A 16 4.33 -9.21 -12.41
N LEU A 17 4.38 -9.26 -11.09
CA LEU A 17 5.62 -9.09 -10.35
C LEU A 17 6.41 -10.42 -10.40
N PRO A 18 7.69 -10.41 -10.82
CA PRO A 18 8.52 -11.63 -10.90
C PRO A 18 8.66 -12.31 -9.54
N THR A 19 8.85 -11.53 -8.47
CA THR A 19 8.77 -11.98 -7.07
C THR A 19 8.33 -10.81 -6.21
N PHE A 20 7.37 -11.08 -5.31
CA PHE A 20 6.92 -10.10 -4.33
C PHE A 20 6.72 -10.80 -2.99
N HIS A 21 7.50 -10.40 -2.00
CA HIS A 21 7.41 -10.94 -0.66
C HIS A 21 7.03 -9.85 0.33
N ARG A 22 6.08 -10.15 1.22
CA ARG A 22 5.84 -9.36 2.43
C ARG A 22 6.57 -10.00 3.59
N GLN A 23 7.31 -9.18 4.30
CA GLN A 23 7.99 -9.58 5.53
C GLN A 23 7.17 -9.09 6.73
N PRO A 24 7.04 -9.93 7.77
CA PRO A 24 6.43 -9.52 9.01
C PRO A 24 7.27 -8.42 9.66
N VAL A 25 6.61 -7.60 10.46
CA VAL A 25 7.23 -6.51 11.22
C VAL A 25 7.37 -6.97 12.66
N PRO A 26 8.47 -6.65 13.36
CA PRO A 26 8.58 -6.88 14.79
C PRO A 26 7.38 -6.30 15.55
N GLU A 27 6.90 -7.02 16.57
CA GLU A 27 5.70 -6.62 17.33
C GLU A 27 5.81 -5.18 17.88
N ALA A 28 6.99 -4.80 18.35
CA ALA A 28 7.28 -3.45 18.85
C ALA A 28 7.17 -2.33 17.80
N LEU A 29 6.99 -2.66 16.51
CA LEU A 29 6.88 -1.70 15.41
C LEU A 29 5.53 -1.75 14.68
N THR A 30 4.60 -2.58 15.12
CA THR A 30 3.28 -2.74 14.46
C THR A 30 2.41 -1.48 14.52
N ASP A 31 2.71 -0.56 15.43
CA ASP A 31 2.12 0.77 15.51
C ASP A 31 2.74 1.79 14.52
N ARG A 32 3.88 1.48 13.91
CA ARG A 32 4.65 2.36 13.01
C ARG A 32 4.75 1.85 11.58
N VAL A 33 4.82 0.52 11.39
CA VAL A 33 4.93 -0.12 10.08
C VAL A 33 3.83 -1.16 9.94
N ARG A 34 3.10 -1.14 8.84
CA ARG A 34 2.05 -2.13 8.56
C ARG A 34 2.64 -3.44 8.04
N TRP A 35 3.52 -3.35 7.05
CA TRP A 35 4.34 -4.45 6.51
C TRP A 35 5.54 -3.90 5.76
N ILE A 36 6.53 -4.76 5.57
CA ILE A 36 7.65 -4.51 4.67
C ILE A 36 7.45 -5.35 3.41
N TRP A 37 7.73 -4.78 2.25
CA TRP A 37 7.54 -5.42 0.98
C TRP A 37 8.83 -5.36 0.15
N ILE A 38 9.13 -6.46 -0.59
CA ILE A 38 10.38 -6.63 -1.33
C ILE A 38 10.08 -7.25 -2.68
N PRO A 39 9.97 -6.47 -3.78
CA PRO A 39 10.04 -6.97 -5.14
C PRO A 39 11.49 -7.16 -5.59
N ARG A 40 11.71 -8.18 -6.42
CA ARG A 40 12.92 -8.37 -7.21
C ARG A 40 12.51 -8.65 -8.64
N TRP A 41 13.28 -8.15 -9.59
CA TRP A 41 13.04 -8.42 -11.00
C TRP A 41 14.36 -8.68 -11.73
N ASP A 42 14.28 -9.48 -12.80
CA ASP A 42 15.38 -9.77 -13.70
C ASP A 42 14.81 -9.88 -15.12
N LEU A 43 14.82 -8.77 -15.83
CA LEU A 43 14.24 -8.64 -17.16
C LEU A 43 15.34 -8.78 -18.21
N PRO A 44 15.06 -9.46 -19.34
CA PRO A 44 16.00 -9.53 -20.46
C PRO A 44 16.46 -8.13 -20.93
N ALA A 45 17.66 -8.03 -21.43
CA ALA A 45 18.23 -6.79 -21.93
C ALA A 45 17.29 -6.12 -22.95
N GLY A 46 17.02 -4.82 -22.75
CA GLY A 46 16.12 -4.04 -23.61
C GLY A 46 14.62 -4.24 -23.35
N GLN A 47 14.23 -5.17 -22.46
CA GLN A 47 12.85 -5.32 -22.05
C GLN A 47 12.54 -4.39 -20.89
N ARG A 48 11.38 -3.74 -20.97
CA ARG A 48 10.81 -2.91 -19.89
C ARG A 48 9.47 -3.48 -19.47
N ASP A 49 9.19 -3.41 -18.18
CA ASP A 49 7.89 -3.78 -17.62
C ASP A 49 7.32 -2.61 -16.81
N ARG A 50 6.08 -2.24 -17.09
CA ARG A 50 5.40 -1.15 -16.41
C ARG A 50 4.46 -1.70 -15.36
N GLN A 51 4.87 -1.57 -14.11
CA GLN A 51 4.08 -1.99 -12.96
C GLN A 51 3.08 -0.91 -12.54
N GLU A 52 1.83 -1.31 -12.37
CA GLU A 52 0.74 -0.47 -11.89
C GLU A 52 0.55 -0.69 -10.38
N VAL A 53 0.59 0.39 -9.61
CA VAL A 53 0.45 0.35 -8.16
C VAL A 53 -0.83 1.03 -7.75
N LEU A 54 -1.71 0.29 -7.06
CA LEU A 54 -2.94 0.82 -6.49
C LEU A 54 -2.61 1.92 -5.48
N PRO A 55 -3.31 3.07 -5.54
CA PRO A 55 -3.10 4.13 -4.57
C PRO A 55 -3.53 3.65 -3.18
N PHE A 56 -2.57 3.63 -2.26
CA PHE A 56 -2.80 3.35 -0.85
C PHE A 56 -2.82 4.68 -0.08
N PRO A 57 -3.74 4.87 0.89
CA PRO A 57 -3.79 6.09 1.69
C PRO A 57 -2.74 6.09 2.81
N ALA A 58 -1.49 5.83 2.47
CA ALA A 58 -0.37 5.75 3.40
C ALA A 58 0.93 6.21 2.73
N CYS A 59 1.93 6.53 3.54
CA CYS A 59 3.27 6.77 3.07
C CYS A 59 4.07 5.47 2.96
N ASN A 60 5.01 5.42 2.02
CA ASN A 60 5.98 4.34 1.87
C ASN A 60 7.40 4.89 1.98
N LEU A 61 8.18 4.31 2.88
CA LEU A 61 9.62 4.49 2.89
C LEU A 61 10.23 3.43 1.98
N VAL A 62 10.98 3.84 0.97
CA VAL A 62 11.52 2.94 -0.05
C VAL A 62 13.03 3.12 -0.19
N VAL A 63 13.76 2.02 -0.18
CA VAL A 63 15.20 1.94 -0.52
C VAL A 63 15.31 1.10 -1.79
N ALA A 64 16.03 1.64 -2.78
CA ALA A 64 16.31 1.02 -4.07
C ALA A 64 17.76 1.32 -4.51
N PRO A 65 18.28 0.67 -5.57
CA PRO A 65 19.65 0.92 -6.01
C PRO A 65 19.96 2.39 -6.39
N ASP A 66 18.94 3.13 -6.77
CA ASP A 66 19.01 4.55 -7.15
C ASP A 66 18.82 5.52 -5.97
N GLY A 67 18.59 5.02 -4.77
CA GLY A 67 18.48 5.83 -3.57
C GLY A 67 17.36 5.47 -2.61
N MET A 68 17.14 6.37 -1.66
CA MET A 68 16.10 6.26 -0.63
C MET A 68 15.11 7.42 -0.76
N ALA A 69 13.83 7.14 -0.61
CA ALA A 69 12.80 8.16 -0.64
C ALA A 69 11.58 7.81 0.23
N LEU A 70 10.93 8.86 0.73
CA LEU A 70 9.64 8.79 1.38
C LEU A 70 8.56 9.20 0.37
N HIS A 71 7.77 8.24 -0.09
CA HIS A 71 6.65 8.45 -1.00
C HIS A 71 5.38 8.75 -0.22
N GLY A 72 4.69 9.81 -0.60
CA GLY A 72 3.42 10.21 0.01
C GLY A 72 2.22 9.43 -0.51
N PRO A 73 1.04 9.65 0.10
CA PRO A 73 -0.20 9.04 -0.34
C PRO A 73 -0.57 9.54 -1.74
N THR A 74 -1.01 8.62 -2.60
CA THR A 74 -1.40 8.96 -3.99
C THR A 74 -2.91 9.04 -4.15
N THR A 75 -3.38 9.93 -5.02
CA THR A 75 -4.81 10.11 -5.32
C THR A 75 -5.28 9.32 -6.53
N SER A 76 -4.35 8.81 -7.32
CA SER A 76 -4.59 7.99 -8.53
C SER A 76 -3.57 6.87 -8.60
N ILE A 77 -3.76 5.96 -9.54
CA ILE A 77 -2.79 4.92 -9.87
C ILE A 77 -1.42 5.53 -10.13
N SER A 78 -0.39 4.88 -9.66
CA SER A 78 1.00 5.21 -9.94
C SER A 78 1.66 4.10 -10.75
N TYR A 79 2.74 4.44 -11.45
CA TYR A 79 3.45 3.52 -12.31
C TYR A 79 4.91 3.44 -11.89
N ARG A 80 5.48 2.25 -12.04
CA ARG A 80 6.91 2.00 -11.88
C ARG A 80 7.42 1.29 -13.12
N GLU A 81 8.37 1.88 -13.79
CA GLU A 81 9.07 1.26 -14.91
C GLU A 81 10.21 0.40 -14.35
N LEU A 82 10.20 -0.89 -14.71
CA LEU A 82 11.23 -1.86 -14.35
C LEU A 82 12.05 -2.14 -15.60
N GLU A 83 13.38 -2.15 -15.43
CA GLU A 83 14.32 -2.43 -16.50
C GLU A 83 15.49 -3.27 -15.94
N GLY A 84 16.00 -4.22 -16.74
CA GLY A 84 17.11 -5.07 -16.36
C GLY A 84 16.89 -5.79 -15.03
N ARG A 85 17.96 -5.87 -14.22
CA ARG A 85 17.93 -6.52 -12.90
C ARG A 85 17.87 -5.49 -11.79
N GLY A 86 16.92 -5.65 -10.86
CA GLY A 86 16.76 -4.71 -9.78
C GLY A 86 15.96 -5.24 -8.59
N TRP A 87 15.81 -4.38 -7.59
CA TRP A 87 15.07 -4.64 -6.37
C TRP A 87 14.60 -3.34 -5.74
N ALA A 88 13.61 -3.44 -4.87
CA ALA A 88 13.27 -2.39 -3.91
C ALA A 88 12.92 -3.03 -2.56
N VAL A 89 13.14 -2.29 -1.49
CA VAL A 89 12.70 -2.65 -0.13
C VAL A 89 11.88 -1.49 0.40
N GLY A 90 10.60 -1.73 0.69
CA GLY A 90 9.71 -0.67 1.14
C GLY A 90 8.99 -1.01 2.43
N ALA A 91 8.82 -0.02 3.29
CA ALA A 91 7.98 -0.09 4.47
C ALA A 91 6.70 0.72 4.24
N LEU A 92 5.54 0.07 4.29
CA LEU A 92 4.25 0.76 4.34
C LEU A 92 4.07 1.29 5.75
N LEU A 93 4.18 2.60 5.89
CA LEU A 93 4.13 3.27 7.19
C LEU A 93 2.69 3.37 7.71
N ARG A 94 2.53 3.16 9.00
CA ARG A 94 1.30 3.54 9.70
C ARG A 94 1.24 5.06 9.86
N PRO A 95 0.04 5.63 10.01
CA PRO A 95 -0.12 7.07 10.24
C PRO A 95 0.77 7.63 11.34
N ALA A 96 1.01 6.86 12.40
CA ALA A 96 1.85 7.28 13.52
C ALA A 96 3.31 7.56 13.10
N ALA A 97 3.90 6.71 12.27
CA ALA A 97 5.25 6.92 11.77
C ALA A 97 5.29 7.99 10.67
N ALA A 98 4.32 7.96 9.75
CA ALA A 98 4.25 8.93 8.67
C ALA A 98 4.19 10.36 9.18
N GLY A 99 3.38 10.63 10.22
CA GLY A 99 3.23 11.96 10.82
C GLY A 99 4.45 12.47 11.57
N VAL A 100 5.42 11.60 11.92
CA VAL A 100 6.72 11.97 12.50
C VAL A 100 7.74 12.25 11.41
N LEU A 101 7.84 11.36 10.42
CA LEU A 101 8.85 11.45 9.37
C LEU A 101 8.59 12.60 8.39
N CYS A 102 7.32 12.98 8.19
CA CYS A 102 6.94 14.05 7.28
C CYS A 102 5.58 14.64 7.65
N SER A 103 5.17 15.65 6.88
CA SER A 103 3.76 16.05 6.76
C SER A 103 3.19 15.38 5.50
N PRO A 104 2.40 14.29 5.61
CA PRO A 104 1.97 13.52 4.43
C PRO A 104 1.20 14.35 3.40
N SER A 105 0.51 15.41 3.83
CA SER A 105 -0.19 16.34 2.93
C SER A 105 0.75 17.11 2.00
N LEU A 106 1.98 17.40 2.42
CA LEU A 106 2.97 18.12 1.62
C LEU A 106 3.61 17.26 0.54
N ILE A 107 3.62 15.95 0.72
CA ILE A 107 4.17 15.00 -0.26
C ILE A 107 3.08 14.17 -0.94
N ARG A 108 1.83 14.62 -0.91
CA ARG A 108 0.72 13.99 -1.64
C ARG A 108 1.01 13.96 -3.14
N ASN A 109 0.88 12.77 -3.77
CA ASN A 109 1.23 12.53 -5.18
C ASN A 109 2.70 12.83 -5.52
N SER A 110 3.58 12.81 -4.53
CA SER A 110 4.99 13.14 -4.68
C SER A 110 5.84 12.27 -3.75
N HIS A 111 7.13 12.49 -3.78
CA HIS A 111 8.08 11.87 -2.87
C HIS A 111 9.09 12.90 -2.38
N ARG A 112 9.73 12.59 -1.27
CA ARG A 112 10.86 13.33 -0.72
C ARG A 112 12.07 12.42 -0.69
N PRO A 113 13.14 12.72 -1.43
CA PRO A 113 14.42 12.02 -1.30
C PRO A 113 14.92 12.09 0.15
N LEU A 114 15.55 11.03 0.59
CA LEU A 114 16.22 10.92 1.88
C LEU A 114 17.64 10.43 1.65
N GLU A 115 18.55 10.89 2.49
CA GLU A 115 19.94 10.47 2.44
C GLU A 115 20.30 9.73 3.72
N ASP A 116 20.59 8.45 3.60
CA ASP A 116 21.15 7.61 4.65
C ASP A 116 22.04 6.56 4.00
N PRO A 117 23.34 6.89 3.79
CA PRO A 117 24.28 5.99 3.13
C PRO A 117 24.46 4.66 3.86
N ASP A 118 24.37 4.65 5.19
CA ASP A 118 24.55 3.45 6.00
C ASP A 118 23.39 2.48 5.80
N LEU A 119 22.14 2.98 5.83
CA LEU A 119 20.97 2.16 5.51
C LEU A 119 21.03 1.68 4.05
N GLY A 120 21.35 2.58 3.12
CA GLY A 120 21.48 2.24 1.70
C GLY A 120 22.47 1.09 1.48
N ALA A 121 23.67 1.18 2.08
CA ALA A 121 24.70 0.15 2.00
C ALA A 121 24.25 -1.18 2.66
N ALA A 122 23.67 -1.13 3.86
CA ALA A 122 23.18 -2.31 4.57
C ALA A 122 22.09 -3.06 3.78
N VAL A 123 21.14 -2.32 3.18
CA VAL A 123 20.10 -2.92 2.36
C VAL A 123 20.67 -3.48 1.05
N ALA A 124 21.59 -2.77 0.38
CA ALA A 124 22.22 -3.25 -0.85
C ALA A 124 23.03 -4.53 -0.61
N ASP A 125 23.83 -4.61 0.48
CA ASP A 125 24.56 -5.81 0.88
C ASP A 125 23.60 -6.99 1.15
N ALA A 126 22.52 -6.73 1.89
CA ALA A 126 21.51 -7.75 2.16
C ALA A 126 20.84 -8.24 0.87
N MET A 127 20.55 -7.35 -0.07
CA MET A 127 19.90 -7.69 -1.34
C MET A 127 20.84 -8.40 -2.33
N ALA A 128 22.16 -8.30 -2.14
CA ALA A 128 23.16 -9.06 -2.89
C ALA A 128 23.32 -10.52 -2.42
N ASP A 129 22.74 -10.89 -1.26
CA ASP A 129 22.81 -12.25 -0.75
C ASP A 129 22.20 -13.26 -1.75
N THR A 130 22.94 -14.32 -2.07
CA THR A 130 22.50 -15.42 -2.95
C THR A 130 21.32 -16.19 -2.36
N ASN A 131 21.23 -16.28 -1.03
CA ASN A 131 20.03 -16.75 -0.36
C ASN A 131 19.01 -15.60 -0.27
N THR A 132 18.11 -15.53 -1.23
CA THR A 132 17.14 -14.44 -1.36
C THR A 132 16.22 -14.27 -0.16
N MET A 133 15.89 -15.36 0.54
CA MET A 133 15.06 -15.33 1.76
C MET A 133 15.83 -14.67 2.90
N ARG A 134 17.06 -15.11 3.17
CA ARG A 134 17.91 -14.54 4.21
C ARG A 134 18.25 -13.06 3.91
N GLY A 135 18.58 -12.76 2.67
CA GLY A 135 18.83 -11.39 2.24
C GLY A 135 17.61 -10.49 2.44
N GLY A 136 16.42 -10.96 2.05
CA GLY A 136 15.18 -10.24 2.28
C GLY A 136 14.88 -9.96 3.75
N GLN A 137 15.12 -10.94 4.62
CA GLN A 137 14.97 -10.77 6.08
C GLN A 137 15.94 -9.73 6.64
N ARG A 138 17.21 -9.76 6.24
CA ARG A 138 18.23 -8.78 6.65
C ARG A 138 17.86 -7.37 6.19
N ALA A 139 17.45 -7.22 4.94
CA ALA A 139 17.02 -5.94 4.39
C ALA A 139 15.79 -5.38 5.12
N ALA A 140 14.80 -6.25 5.40
CA ALA A 140 13.61 -5.86 6.15
C ALA A 140 13.95 -5.44 7.59
N SER A 141 14.86 -6.17 8.28
CA SER A 141 15.34 -5.80 9.61
C SER A 141 16.02 -4.44 9.60
N ALA A 142 16.95 -4.20 8.69
CA ALA A 142 17.65 -2.92 8.58
C ALA A 142 16.67 -1.74 8.38
N LEU A 143 15.66 -1.91 7.51
CA LEU A 143 14.65 -0.87 7.29
C LEU A 143 13.74 -0.68 8.51
N ALA A 144 13.37 -1.77 9.22
CA ALA A 144 12.58 -1.71 10.45
C ALA A 144 13.34 -0.98 11.57
N ASP A 145 14.62 -1.29 11.75
CA ASP A 145 15.49 -0.66 12.76
C ASP A 145 15.64 0.84 12.48
N TRP A 146 15.80 1.21 11.22
CA TRP A 146 15.82 2.62 10.81
C TRP A 146 14.53 3.34 11.19
N VAL A 147 13.35 2.76 10.89
CA VAL A 147 12.07 3.34 11.28
C VAL A 147 11.96 3.47 12.80
N ALA A 148 12.39 2.46 13.55
CA ALA A 148 12.39 2.50 15.01
C ALA A 148 13.21 3.68 15.56
N GLN A 149 14.40 3.90 15.02
CA GLN A 149 15.31 4.96 15.44
C GLN A 149 14.79 6.36 15.10
N HIS A 150 14.13 6.52 13.94
CA HIS A 150 13.72 7.83 13.42
C HIS A 150 12.28 8.23 13.80
N THR A 151 11.47 7.33 14.35
CA THR A 151 10.08 7.67 14.71
C THR A 151 9.83 7.70 16.21
N GLY A 152 10.67 7.05 17.00
CA GLY A 152 10.45 6.93 18.44
C GLY A 152 9.12 6.26 18.81
N PRO A 153 8.69 6.33 20.08
CA PRO A 153 7.38 5.83 20.53
C PRO A 153 6.23 6.67 19.96
N SER A 154 5.14 5.99 19.58
CA SER A 154 3.97 6.68 19.02
C SER A 154 3.22 7.50 20.07
N GLN A 155 2.89 8.74 19.72
CA GLN A 155 2.08 9.63 20.57
C GLN A 155 0.60 9.24 20.55
N ALA A 156 -0.16 9.59 21.58
CA ALA A 156 -1.59 9.23 21.72
C ALA A 156 -2.43 9.65 20.50
N MET A 157 -2.27 10.86 19.98
CA MET A 157 -3.01 11.32 18.79
C MET A 157 -2.62 10.56 17.52
N ALA A 158 -1.38 10.12 17.41
CA ALA A 158 -0.91 9.30 16.31
C ALA A 158 -1.51 7.89 16.36
N LEU A 159 -1.68 7.32 17.55
CA LEU A 159 -2.38 6.05 17.75
C LEU A 159 -3.87 6.14 17.42
N ILE A 160 -4.53 7.29 17.65
CA ILE A 160 -5.90 7.52 17.18
C ILE A 160 -5.95 7.51 15.64
N ALA A 161 -4.94 8.06 14.96
CA ALA A 161 -4.86 7.98 13.51
C ALA A 161 -4.64 6.54 13.00
N ASN A 162 -3.87 5.72 13.72
CA ASN A 162 -3.76 4.29 13.45
C ASN A 162 -5.11 3.57 13.65
N LYS A 163 -5.79 3.84 14.77
CA LYS A 163 -7.12 3.28 15.03
C LYS A 163 -8.12 3.65 13.93
N MET A 164 -8.07 4.89 13.45
CA MET A 164 -8.91 5.33 12.32
C MET A 164 -8.62 4.48 11.07
N GLU A 165 -7.36 4.26 10.74
CA GLU A 165 -6.97 3.41 9.62
C GLU A 165 -7.50 1.97 9.79
N ASP A 166 -7.38 1.41 10.99
CA ASP A 166 -7.85 0.05 11.29
C ASP A 166 -9.38 -0.07 11.19
N VAL A 167 -10.12 0.91 11.70
CA VAL A 167 -11.58 0.96 11.57
C VAL A 167 -12.00 0.97 10.10
N VAL A 168 -11.41 1.85 9.28
CA VAL A 168 -11.75 1.93 7.85
C VAL A 168 -11.33 0.66 7.08
N ALA A 169 -10.26 -0.01 7.52
CA ALA A 169 -9.77 -1.23 6.90
C ALA A 169 -10.61 -2.48 7.24
N SER A 170 -11.26 -2.50 8.40
CA SER A 170 -11.95 -3.69 8.92
C SER A 170 -13.48 -3.55 8.97
N ASP A 171 -14.00 -2.35 9.18
CA ASP A 171 -15.45 -2.12 9.32
C ASP A 171 -16.07 -1.56 8.03
N ARG A 172 -16.72 -2.45 7.27
CA ARG A 172 -17.40 -2.11 6.02
C ARG A 172 -18.60 -1.19 6.20
N SER A 173 -19.19 -1.09 7.40
CA SER A 173 -20.33 -0.24 7.68
C SER A 173 -19.98 1.25 7.74
N VAL A 174 -18.69 1.58 7.83
CA VAL A 174 -18.18 2.95 7.85
C VAL A 174 -18.08 3.52 6.44
N LEU A 175 -19.16 4.18 6.01
CA LEU A 175 -19.30 4.75 4.66
C LEU A 175 -19.17 6.27 4.64
N ARG A 176 -19.39 6.91 5.77
CA ARG A 176 -19.46 8.36 5.91
C ARG A 176 -18.54 8.89 6.99
N VAL A 177 -18.12 10.13 6.80
CA VAL A 177 -17.21 10.81 7.72
C VAL A 177 -17.77 10.96 9.13
N ASP A 178 -19.09 11.19 9.27
CA ASP A 178 -19.75 11.30 10.58
C ASP A 178 -19.78 9.97 11.33
N GLN A 179 -19.91 8.84 10.62
CA GLN A 179 -19.83 7.50 11.21
C GLN A 179 -18.42 7.25 11.76
N LEU A 180 -17.38 7.53 10.95
CA LEU A 180 -15.98 7.37 11.35
C LEU A 180 -15.64 8.27 12.55
N ALA A 181 -16.12 9.51 12.54
CA ALA A 181 -15.92 10.45 13.65
C ALA A 181 -16.52 9.90 14.96
N ARG A 182 -17.75 9.35 14.91
CA ARG A 182 -18.40 8.70 16.08
C ARG A 182 -17.63 7.48 16.59
N HIS A 183 -17.12 6.62 15.71
CA HIS A 183 -16.30 5.46 16.11
C HIS A 183 -15.01 5.84 16.88
N LEU A 184 -14.54 7.06 16.68
CA LEU A 184 -13.30 7.56 17.29
C LEU A 184 -13.55 8.57 18.40
N ASP A 185 -14.80 8.83 18.76
CA ASP A 185 -15.20 9.87 19.72
C ASP A 185 -14.62 11.27 19.36
N LEU A 186 -14.59 11.57 18.06
CA LEU A 186 -14.09 12.83 17.51
C LEU A 186 -15.21 13.65 16.85
N SER A 187 -15.04 14.97 16.85
CA SER A 187 -15.80 15.80 15.91
C SER A 187 -15.31 15.59 14.48
N VAL A 188 -16.18 15.82 13.49
CA VAL A 188 -15.80 15.76 12.06
C VAL A 188 -14.60 16.69 11.78
N ARG A 189 -14.57 17.89 12.39
CA ARG A 189 -13.44 18.83 12.25
C ARG A 189 -12.13 18.28 12.83
N SER A 190 -12.19 17.62 13.99
CA SER A 190 -11.01 16.98 14.60
C SER A 190 -10.51 15.82 13.75
N LEU A 191 -11.42 15.00 13.19
CA LEU A 191 -11.08 13.92 12.28
C LEU A 191 -10.42 14.44 10.99
N GLN A 192 -10.94 15.53 10.41
CA GLN A 192 -10.32 16.16 9.24
C GLN A 192 -8.88 16.61 9.51
N ARG A 193 -8.64 17.25 10.65
CA ARG A 193 -7.30 17.68 11.08
C ARG A 193 -6.36 16.49 11.34
N LEU A 194 -6.89 15.42 11.92
CA LEU A 194 -6.16 14.17 12.14
C LEU A 194 -5.70 13.58 10.80
N CYS A 195 -6.60 13.46 9.85
CA CYS A 195 -6.31 12.95 8.51
C CYS A 195 -5.29 13.82 7.76
N GLU A 196 -5.45 15.15 7.82
CA GLU A 196 -4.50 16.09 7.20
C GLU A 196 -3.08 15.90 7.75
N LYS A 197 -2.96 15.79 9.07
CA LYS A 197 -1.67 15.68 9.76
C LYS A 197 -0.98 14.33 9.53
N TYR A 198 -1.72 13.22 9.63
CA TYR A 198 -1.13 11.88 9.72
C TYR A 198 -1.27 11.04 8.45
N ILE A 199 -2.18 11.40 7.53
CA ILE A 199 -2.46 10.62 6.32
C ILE A 199 -2.26 11.46 5.05
N GLY A 200 -2.54 12.75 5.11
CA GLY A 200 -2.44 13.66 3.98
C GLY A 200 -3.60 13.58 2.98
N LEU A 201 -4.68 12.85 3.31
CA LEU A 201 -5.90 12.75 2.50
C LEU A 201 -7.13 13.05 3.37
N PRO A 202 -8.21 13.64 2.80
CA PRO A 202 -9.46 13.83 3.52
C PRO A 202 -10.07 12.49 3.98
N PRO A 203 -10.81 12.43 5.13
CA PRO A 203 -11.38 11.20 5.66
C PRO A 203 -12.22 10.41 4.66
N LEU A 204 -13.05 11.10 3.87
CA LEU A 204 -13.87 10.44 2.83
C LEU A 204 -13.02 9.79 1.74
N ALA A 205 -11.88 10.41 1.39
CA ALA A 205 -10.97 9.81 0.42
C ALA A 205 -10.33 8.54 0.97
N VAL A 206 -9.98 8.51 2.27
CA VAL A 206 -9.45 7.31 2.94
C VAL A 206 -10.48 6.18 2.91
N ILE A 207 -11.73 6.43 3.35
CA ILE A 207 -12.83 5.46 3.32
C ILE A 207 -12.99 4.88 1.90
N ARG A 208 -13.08 5.74 0.89
CA ARG A 208 -13.25 5.31 -0.52
C ARG A 208 -12.07 4.49 -1.02
N ARG A 209 -10.84 4.78 -0.59
CA ARG A 209 -9.65 4.02 -1.01
C ARG A 209 -9.66 2.60 -0.49
N TYR A 210 -9.97 2.41 0.78
CA TYR A 210 -10.06 1.06 1.35
C TYR A 210 -11.15 0.24 0.69
N ARG A 211 -12.32 0.83 0.45
CA ARG A 211 -13.43 0.17 -0.26
C ARG A 211 -13.04 -0.22 -1.70
N LEU A 212 -12.35 0.68 -2.40
CA LEU A 212 -11.88 0.41 -3.77
C LEU A 212 -10.85 -0.72 -3.82
N GLN A 213 -9.92 -0.75 -2.86
CA GLN A 213 -8.94 -1.82 -2.77
C GLN A 213 -9.57 -3.16 -2.47
N GLU A 214 -10.57 -3.19 -1.61
CA GLU A 214 -11.32 -4.39 -1.34
C GLU A 214 -12.12 -4.84 -2.57
N ALA A 215 -12.76 -3.92 -3.28
CA ALA A 215 -13.44 -4.23 -4.53
C ALA A 215 -12.47 -4.83 -5.57
N ALA A 216 -11.29 -4.25 -5.73
CA ALA A 216 -10.25 -4.77 -6.61
C ALA A 216 -9.78 -6.17 -6.20
N GLN A 217 -9.59 -6.40 -4.90
CA GLN A 217 -9.21 -7.70 -4.38
C GLN A 217 -10.28 -8.75 -4.66
N ARG A 218 -11.55 -8.46 -4.36
CA ARG A 218 -12.69 -9.38 -4.61
C ARG A 218 -12.82 -9.74 -6.10
N LEU A 219 -12.74 -8.74 -6.97
CA LEU A 219 -12.80 -8.95 -8.42
C LEU A 219 -11.63 -9.77 -8.96
N ARG A 220 -10.49 -9.73 -8.31
CA ARG A 220 -9.30 -10.51 -8.67
C ARG A 220 -9.36 -11.94 -8.16
N GLU A 221 -9.81 -12.13 -6.91
CA GLU A 221 -9.77 -13.44 -6.25
C GLU A 221 -10.91 -14.36 -6.69
N ASP A 222 -12.09 -13.81 -6.96
CA ASP A 222 -13.29 -14.55 -7.34
C ASP A 222 -13.78 -14.14 -8.73
N SER A 223 -13.55 -14.98 -9.71
CA SER A 223 -14.02 -14.76 -11.08
C SER A 223 -15.54 -14.95 -11.24
N SER A 224 -16.21 -15.63 -10.30
CA SER A 224 -17.65 -15.89 -10.33
C SER A 224 -18.48 -14.71 -9.84
N VAL A 225 -17.92 -13.85 -8.97
CA VAL A 225 -18.64 -12.70 -8.42
C VAL A 225 -18.88 -11.63 -9.50
N THR A 226 -20.09 -11.10 -9.60
CA THR A 226 -20.40 -10.02 -10.55
C THR A 226 -19.99 -8.65 -9.99
N VAL A 227 -19.77 -7.66 -10.88
CA VAL A 227 -19.51 -6.28 -10.47
C VAL A 227 -20.66 -5.72 -9.61
N ALA A 228 -21.89 -6.09 -9.93
CA ALA A 228 -23.09 -5.69 -9.16
C ALA A 228 -23.09 -6.30 -7.75
N GLN A 229 -22.71 -7.56 -7.61
CA GLN A 229 -22.58 -8.21 -6.29
C GLN A 229 -21.49 -7.54 -5.45
N VAL A 230 -20.30 -7.28 -6.04
CA VAL A 230 -19.24 -6.56 -5.33
C VAL A 230 -19.68 -5.15 -4.92
N ALA A 231 -20.43 -4.45 -5.78
CA ALA A 231 -20.98 -3.13 -5.44
C ALA A 231 -21.93 -3.22 -4.25
N ALA A 232 -22.84 -4.20 -4.25
CA ALA A 232 -23.80 -4.41 -3.15
C ALA A 232 -23.10 -4.82 -1.84
N GLU A 233 -22.15 -5.76 -1.89
CA GLU A 233 -21.39 -6.22 -0.72
C GLU A 233 -20.55 -5.12 -0.06
N LEU A 234 -20.13 -4.14 -0.84
CA LEU A 234 -19.33 -3.00 -0.36
C LEU A 234 -20.17 -1.72 -0.20
N ASP A 235 -21.49 -1.83 -0.14
CA ASP A 235 -22.40 -0.70 0.09
C ASP A 235 -22.24 0.46 -0.90
N TYR A 236 -21.89 0.18 -2.16
CA TYR A 236 -22.08 1.15 -3.23
C TYR A 236 -23.57 1.25 -3.57
N ALA A 237 -24.04 2.44 -3.91
CA ALA A 237 -25.45 2.65 -4.28
C ALA A 237 -25.88 1.72 -5.42
N ASP A 238 -24.96 1.51 -6.38
CA ASP A 238 -25.14 0.60 -7.51
C ASP A 238 -23.76 0.30 -8.17
N HIS A 239 -23.77 -0.53 -9.22
CA HIS A 239 -22.57 -0.86 -9.98
C HIS A 239 -22.01 0.33 -10.75
N ALA A 240 -22.83 1.34 -11.11
CA ALA A 240 -22.38 2.54 -11.79
C ALA A 240 -21.55 3.42 -10.88
N HIS A 241 -21.93 3.52 -9.60
CA HIS A 241 -21.16 4.24 -8.58
C HIS A 241 -19.77 3.58 -8.35
N LEU A 242 -19.73 2.24 -8.22
CA LEU A 242 -18.46 1.51 -8.16
C LEU A 242 -17.61 1.75 -9.42
N THR A 243 -18.22 1.70 -10.59
CA THR A 243 -17.54 1.94 -11.87
C THR A 243 -16.96 3.35 -11.96
N ALA A 244 -17.70 4.36 -11.48
CA ALA A 244 -17.23 5.74 -11.44
C ALA A 244 -16.00 5.90 -10.52
N ASP A 245 -16.00 5.24 -9.35
CA ASP A 245 -14.85 5.25 -8.44
C ASP A 245 -13.63 4.54 -9.05
N PHE A 246 -13.82 3.39 -9.69
CA PHE A 246 -12.75 2.68 -10.42
C PHE A 246 -12.14 3.57 -11.50
N ARG A 247 -12.95 4.16 -12.38
CA ARG A 247 -12.46 5.03 -13.45
C ARG A 247 -11.71 6.25 -12.93
N ARG A 248 -12.24 6.88 -11.87
CA ARG A 248 -11.60 8.05 -11.27
C ARG A 248 -10.23 7.76 -10.68
N VAL A 249 -10.05 6.56 -10.09
CA VAL A 249 -8.85 6.21 -9.32
C VAL A 249 -7.86 5.39 -10.15
N LEU A 250 -8.36 4.45 -10.93
CA LEU A 250 -7.57 3.48 -11.68
C LEU A 250 -7.57 3.74 -13.20
N GLY A 251 -8.37 4.69 -13.66
CA GLY A 251 -8.48 5.01 -15.09
C GLY A 251 -9.22 3.94 -15.93
N LEU A 252 -9.71 2.85 -15.30
CA LEU A 252 -10.38 1.75 -15.98
C LEU A 252 -11.63 1.29 -15.23
N SER A 253 -12.51 0.54 -15.89
CA SER A 253 -13.71 0.00 -15.26
C SER A 253 -13.41 -1.31 -14.50
N PRO A 254 -14.27 -1.70 -13.53
CA PRO A 254 -14.15 -2.99 -12.83
C PRO A 254 -14.08 -4.20 -13.78
N SER A 255 -14.84 -4.17 -14.87
CA SER A 255 -14.85 -5.24 -15.88
C SER A 255 -13.53 -5.31 -16.64
N GLN A 256 -12.99 -4.16 -17.05
CA GLN A 256 -11.65 -4.10 -17.69
C GLN A 256 -10.56 -4.59 -16.74
N TYR A 257 -10.60 -4.18 -15.47
CA TYR A 257 -9.68 -4.66 -14.44
C TYR A 257 -9.70 -6.18 -14.29
N ARG A 258 -10.91 -6.78 -14.18
CA ARG A 258 -11.08 -8.23 -14.11
C ARG A 258 -10.51 -8.93 -15.34
N GLN A 259 -10.83 -8.44 -16.53
CA GLN A 259 -10.37 -9.05 -17.78
C GLN A 259 -8.84 -9.07 -17.87
N GLN A 260 -8.18 -7.98 -17.50
CA GLN A 260 -6.72 -7.91 -17.42
C GLN A 260 -6.15 -8.92 -16.43
N THR A 261 -6.78 -9.04 -15.23
CA THR A 261 -6.34 -10.00 -14.20
C THR A 261 -6.45 -11.47 -14.67
N ILE A 262 -7.49 -11.81 -15.42
CA ILE A 262 -7.69 -13.14 -15.98
C ILE A 262 -6.62 -13.43 -17.04
N SER A 263 -6.40 -12.50 -17.96
CA SER A 263 -5.37 -12.63 -19.02
C SER A 263 -3.97 -12.81 -18.43
N ASP A 264 -3.63 -12.07 -17.38
CA ASP A 264 -2.34 -12.18 -16.70
C ASP A 264 -2.14 -13.56 -16.03
N ARG A 265 -3.20 -14.12 -15.43
CA ARG A 265 -3.15 -15.47 -14.85
C ARG A 265 -2.94 -16.56 -15.89
N GLN A 266 -3.62 -16.45 -17.03
CA GLN A 266 -3.47 -17.40 -18.14
C GLN A 266 -2.05 -17.35 -18.70
N ALA A 267 -1.50 -16.19 -18.95
CA ALA A 267 -0.13 -16.02 -19.45
C ALA A 267 0.95 -16.57 -18.50
N LEU A 268 0.66 -16.69 -17.19
CA LEU A 268 1.56 -17.33 -16.22
C LEU A 268 1.42 -18.85 -16.19
N SER A 269 0.22 -19.38 -16.46
CA SER A 269 -0.03 -20.83 -16.51
C SER A 269 0.56 -21.47 -17.76
N ASP A 270 0.79 -20.70 -18.81
CA ASP A 270 1.33 -21.13 -20.10
C ASP A 270 2.87 -21.03 -20.20
N ARG A 271 3.54 -20.61 -19.11
CA ARG A 271 5.01 -20.54 -18.98
C ARG A 271 5.56 -21.63 -18.10
#